data_ace88d46dc9d6d0e074dbbf93508e7cb
#
_entry.id   ace88d46dc9d6d0e074dbbf93508e7cb
#
_cell.length_a   1.000
_cell.length_b   1.000
_cell.length_c   1.000
_cell.angle_alpha   90.00
_cell.angle_beta   90.00
_cell.angle_gamma   90.00
#
_symmetry.space_group_name_H-M   'P 1'
#
loop_
_entity.id
_entity.type
_entity.pdbx_description
1 polymer ?
#
loop_
_entity_poly.entity_id
_entity_poly.type
_entity_poly.pdbx_seq_one_letter_code
_entity_poly.pdbx_strand_id
1 'polypeptide(L)'
;GTRRRLVIVGGALGMAGAPMLAARAAMRSGIGMVRVLVAPPNLAAVQQRVPYALAGTWPELDEDVRASVLEWADAVVIGPGLGRSAESRALVERILRAWRGPVLLDADALNVFAGAASELGALLAGRSALITPHVAEFGRLAGMSIAEVESRRFEIGAALARTVNAAVLLKGVPTVISGVDGERLVSATGNPVLAAAGSGDLLSGIAGTLLAQLDDAVAAGACAAWAHGRAAELATQGRATIRGITLKRVERALSDVWPGAAITPEYPVLAELPAVRDRA
;
A
#
# COMPACT_ATOMS: atom_id res chain seq x y z
N GLY A 1 -10.39 13.83 8.94
CA GLY A 1 -9.70 13.43 10.17
C GLY A 1 -8.22 13.29 9.98
N THR A 2 -7.47 13.52 11.03
CA THR A 2 -6.00 13.49 11.05
C THR A 2 -5.39 12.16 10.61
N ARG A 3 -6.15 11.05 10.71
CA ARG A 3 -5.66 9.69 10.39
C ARG A 3 -5.86 9.28 8.94
N ARG A 4 -6.49 10.11 8.10
CA ARG A 4 -6.66 9.87 6.66
C ARG A 4 -7.52 8.65 6.30
N ARG A 5 -7.83 8.54 5.00
CA ARG A 5 -8.73 7.54 4.40
C ARG A 5 -8.05 6.88 3.21
N LEU A 6 -8.05 5.55 3.18
CA LEU A 6 -7.41 4.76 2.14
C LEU A 6 -8.43 3.94 1.35
N VAL A 7 -8.37 4.01 0.03
CA VAL A 7 -9.08 3.07 -0.85
C VAL A 7 -8.08 2.03 -1.36
N ILE A 8 -8.45 0.75 -1.30
CA ILE A 8 -7.65 -0.36 -1.82
C ILE A 8 -8.48 -1.05 -2.92
N VAL A 9 -7.94 -1.12 -4.11
CA VAL A 9 -8.56 -1.74 -5.29
C VAL A 9 -7.79 -3.00 -5.69
N GLY A 10 -8.46 -4.15 -5.65
CA GLY A 10 -7.82 -5.42 -5.96
C GLY A 10 -8.79 -6.60 -5.83
N GLY A 11 -8.28 -7.79 -5.54
CA GLY A 11 -9.09 -8.96 -5.23
C GLY A 11 -9.99 -9.42 -6.37
N ALA A 12 -9.43 -9.80 -7.50
CA ALA A 12 -10.12 -10.55 -8.54
C ALA A 12 -10.60 -11.93 -8.02
N LEU A 13 -11.41 -12.63 -8.80
CA LEU A 13 -11.94 -13.94 -8.41
C LEU A 13 -10.83 -14.87 -7.90
N GLY A 14 -11.01 -15.42 -6.69
CA GLY A 14 -10.04 -16.28 -6.02
C GLY A 14 -8.88 -15.54 -5.32
N MET A 15 -8.78 -14.20 -5.42
CA MET A 15 -7.67 -13.41 -4.87
C MET A 15 -8.09 -12.40 -3.78
N ALA A 16 -9.18 -12.68 -3.06
CA ALA A 16 -9.67 -11.80 -1.99
C ALA A 16 -8.66 -11.57 -0.85
N GLY A 17 -7.74 -12.52 -0.63
CA GLY A 17 -6.77 -12.46 0.48
C GLY A 17 -5.81 -11.28 0.39
N ALA A 18 -5.36 -10.93 -0.81
CA ALA A 18 -4.38 -9.86 -1.03
C ALA A 18 -4.87 -8.48 -0.55
N PRO A 19 -6.02 -7.95 -1.00
CA PRO A 19 -6.51 -6.67 -0.50
C PRO A 19 -6.93 -6.73 0.98
N MET A 20 -7.31 -7.89 1.51
CA MET A 20 -7.59 -8.05 2.94
C MET A 20 -6.32 -7.90 3.80
N LEU A 21 -5.18 -8.47 3.34
CA LEU A 21 -3.89 -8.31 4.01
C LEU A 21 -3.45 -6.84 3.98
N ALA A 22 -3.57 -6.18 2.83
CA ALA A 22 -3.27 -4.76 2.70
C ALA A 22 -4.15 -3.90 3.64
N ALA A 23 -5.46 -4.16 3.71
CA ALA A 23 -6.38 -3.44 4.59
C ALA A 23 -6.02 -3.60 6.07
N ARG A 24 -5.69 -4.81 6.52
CA ARG A 24 -5.29 -5.08 7.90
C ARG A 24 -3.96 -4.40 8.25
N ALA A 25 -2.99 -4.45 7.34
CA ALA A 25 -1.72 -3.76 7.53
C ALA A 25 -1.90 -2.25 7.59
N ALA A 26 -2.76 -1.67 6.74
CA ALA A 26 -3.10 -0.26 6.78
C ALA A 26 -3.69 0.16 8.14
N MET A 27 -4.65 -0.61 8.67
CA MET A 27 -5.25 -0.34 9.98
C MET A 27 -4.23 -0.37 11.11
N ARG A 28 -3.28 -1.33 11.09
CA ARG A 28 -2.20 -1.43 12.07
C ARG A 28 -1.12 -0.35 11.90
N SER A 29 -1.08 0.27 10.73
CA SER A 29 -0.21 1.40 10.44
C SER A 29 -0.84 2.76 10.77
N GLY A 30 -2.05 2.77 11.34
CA GLY A 30 -2.66 3.97 11.88
C GLY A 30 -3.53 4.75 10.90
N ILE A 31 -3.93 4.17 9.78
CA ILE A 31 -4.97 4.78 8.92
C ILE A 31 -6.29 4.93 9.69
N GLY A 32 -7.02 5.98 9.43
CA GLY A 32 -8.31 6.23 10.09
C GLY A 32 -9.44 5.37 9.55
N MET A 33 -9.53 5.26 8.23
CA MET A 33 -10.58 4.49 7.56
C MET A 33 -10.02 3.80 6.31
N VAL A 34 -10.48 2.59 6.04
CA VAL A 34 -10.16 1.83 4.84
C VAL A 34 -11.43 1.47 4.09
N ARG A 35 -11.41 1.61 2.77
CA ARG A 35 -12.42 1.04 1.88
C ARG A 35 -11.73 0.05 0.94
N VAL A 36 -12.27 -1.15 0.83
CA VAL A 36 -11.74 -2.21 -0.03
C VAL A 36 -12.73 -2.44 -1.17
N LEU A 37 -12.25 -2.32 -2.41
CA LEU A 37 -13.01 -2.61 -3.62
C LEU A 37 -12.49 -3.91 -4.23
N VAL A 38 -13.37 -4.90 -4.38
CA VAL A 38 -13.05 -6.25 -4.88
C VAL A 38 -14.01 -6.69 -5.98
N ALA A 39 -13.67 -7.77 -6.67
CA ALA A 39 -14.63 -8.41 -7.57
C ALA A 39 -15.89 -8.86 -6.80
N PRO A 40 -17.09 -8.78 -7.38
CA PRO A 40 -18.36 -9.06 -6.70
C PRO A 40 -18.39 -10.37 -5.88
N PRO A 41 -17.85 -11.51 -6.37
CA PRO A 41 -17.85 -12.75 -5.61
C PRO A 41 -17.07 -12.71 -4.28
N ASN A 42 -16.15 -11.74 -4.14
CA ASN A 42 -15.29 -11.61 -2.97
C ASN A 42 -15.84 -10.66 -1.90
N LEU A 43 -16.92 -9.92 -2.17
CA LEU A 43 -17.45 -8.90 -1.27
C LEU A 43 -17.80 -9.48 0.10
N ALA A 44 -18.55 -10.57 0.15
CA ALA A 44 -18.95 -11.20 1.41
C ALA A 44 -17.73 -11.66 2.24
N ALA A 45 -16.70 -12.20 1.58
CA ALA A 45 -15.48 -12.63 2.25
C ALA A 45 -14.74 -11.46 2.90
N VAL A 46 -14.67 -10.31 2.22
CA VAL A 46 -14.06 -9.08 2.78
C VAL A 46 -14.85 -8.59 3.98
N GLN A 47 -16.19 -8.48 3.88
CA GLN A 47 -17.04 -8.04 4.97
C GLN A 47 -16.93 -8.93 6.22
N GLN A 48 -16.82 -10.25 6.04
CA GLN A 48 -16.67 -11.20 7.14
C GLN A 48 -15.26 -11.18 7.77
N ARG A 49 -14.22 -11.00 6.97
CA ARG A 49 -12.83 -11.16 7.42
C ARG A 49 -12.13 -9.85 7.79
N VAL A 50 -12.66 -8.72 7.31
CA VAL A 50 -12.15 -7.38 7.62
C VAL A 50 -13.33 -6.47 8.00
N PRO A 51 -14.04 -6.75 9.10
CA PRO A 51 -15.29 -6.08 9.44
C PRO A 51 -15.14 -4.59 9.78
N TYR A 52 -13.93 -4.13 9.99
CA TYR A 52 -13.62 -2.72 10.27
C TYR A 52 -13.35 -1.89 8.99
N ALA A 53 -13.30 -2.54 7.81
CA ALA A 53 -13.21 -1.85 6.53
C ALA A 53 -14.59 -1.68 5.90
N LEU A 54 -14.80 -0.55 5.22
CA LEU A 54 -15.87 -0.43 4.25
C LEU A 54 -15.55 -1.35 3.06
N ALA A 55 -16.55 -2.01 2.49
CA ALA A 55 -16.35 -2.88 1.34
C ALA A 55 -17.30 -2.50 0.20
N GLY A 56 -16.83 -2.64 -1.02
CA GLY A 56 -17.59 -2.42 -2.23
C GLY A 56 -17.04 -3.28 -3.37
N THR A 57 -17.69 -3.19 -4.52
CA THR A 57 -17.27 -3.93 -5.72
C THR A 57 -16.69 -3.02 -6.79
N TRP A 58 -15.82 -3.59 -7.60
CA TRP A 58 -15.45 -3.12 -8.92
C TRP A 58 -15.79 -4.26 -9.91
N PRO A 59 -16.05 -4.08 -11.14
CA PRO A 59 -16.01 -2.96 -12.06
C PRO A 59 -17.32 -2.19 -12.20
N GLU A 60 -18.33 -2.47 -11.38
CA GLU A 60 -19.67 -1.88 -11.43
C GLU A 60 -19.71 -0.41 -10.97
N LEU A 61 -18.53 0.17 -10.74
CA LEU A 61 -18.43 1.59 -10.46
C LEU A 61 -18.83 2.37 -11.73
N ASP A 62 -20.09 2.74 -11.81
CA ASP A 62 -20.51 3.79 -12.73
C ASP A 62 -19.77 5.10 -12.43
N GLU A 63 -19.96 6.09 -13.25
CA GLU A 63 -19.16 7.32 -13.16
C GLU A 63 -19.40 8.08 -11.85
N ASP A 64 -20.63 8.09 -11.36
CA ASP A 64 -21.04 8.79 -10.14
C ASP A 64 -20.56 8.09 -8.88
N VAL A 65 -20.71 6.77 -8.79
CA VAL A 65 -20.21 5.97 -7.67
C VAL A 65 -18.69 6.01 -7.59
N ARG A 66 -18.01 5.97 -8.74
CA ARG A 66 -16.56 6.09 -8.83
C ARG A 66 -16.09 7.45 -8.32
N ALA A 67 -16.73 8.54 -8.75
CA ALA A 67 -16.42 9.89 -8.28
C ALA A 67 -16.56 9.96 -6.75
N SER A 68 -17.69 9.55 -6.18
CA SER A 68 -17.93 9.59 -4.74
C SER A 68 -16.98 8.75 -3.92
N VAL A 69 -16.54 7.57 -4.45
CA VAL A 69 -15.57 6.69 -3.78
C VAL A 69 -14.17 7.29 -3.80
N LEU A 70 -13.77 7.89 -4.92
CA LEU A 70 -12.46 8.50 -5.06
C LEU A 70 -12.37 9.83 -4.32
N GLU A 71 -13.38 10.69 -4.39
CA GLU A 71 -13.44 11.93 -3.61
C GLU A 71 -13.36 11.69 -2.09
N TRP A 72 -13.84 10.54 -1.63
CA TRP A 72 -13.72 10.16 -0.23
C TRP A 72 -12.27 9.84 0.18
N ALA A 73 -11.40 9.40 -0.75
CA ALA A 73 -10.05 8.94 -0.45
C ALA A 73 -9.07 10.10 -0.17
N ASP A 74 -8.04 9.83 0.63
CA ASP A 74 -6.84 10.66 0.74
C ASP A 74 -5.66 10.00 0.01
N ALA A 75 -5.70 8.68 -0.21
CA ALA A 75 -4.82 7.94 -1.13
C ALA A 75 -5.51 6.68 -1.66
N VAL A 76 -4.99 6.15 -2.78
CA VAL A 76 -5.50 4.93 -3.41
C VAL A 76 -4.36 3.93 -3.59
N VAL A 77 -4.58 2.68 -3.20
CA VAL A 77 -3.71 1.52 -3.49
C VAL A 77 -4.39 0.67 -4.56
N ILE A 78 -3.69 0.34 -5.63
CA ILE A 78 -4.23 -0.48 -6.73
C ILE A 78 -3.28 -1.66 -6.96
N GLY A 79 -3.84 -2.87 -7.08
CA GLY A 79 -3.10 -4.01 -7.58
C GLY A 79 -3.09 -5.28 -6.76
N PRO A 80 -3.19 -5.28 -5.43
CA PRO A 80 -3.20 -6.51 -4.64
C PRO A 80 -4.24 -7.53 -5.14
N GLY A 81 -3.79 -8.58 -5.84
CA GLY A 81 -4.67 -9.59 -6.42
C GLY A 81 -5.68 -9.07 -7.45
N LEU A 82 -5.32 -8.07 -8.24
CA LEU A 82 -6.22 -7.46 -9.23
C LEU A 82 -6.45 -8.34 -10.47
N GLY A 83 -5.53 -9.27 -10.74
CA GLY A 83 -5.49 -10.02 -11.99
C GLY A 83 -4.82 -9.22 -13.12
N ARG A 84 -4.54 -9.93 -14.24
CA ARG A 84 -3.72 -9.40 -15.35
C ARG A 84 -4.49 -9.35 -16.67
N SER A 85 -5.80 -9.28 -16.61
CA SER A 85 -6.64 -9.23 -17.82
C SER A 85 -6.64 -7.82 -18.44
N ALA A 86 -7.15 -7.73 -19.67
CA ALA A 86 -7.37 -6.43 -20.32
C ALA A 86 -8.35 -5.55 -19.54
N GLU A 87 -9.33 -6.15 -18.89
CA GLU A 87 -10.30 -5.48 -18.03
C GLU A 87 -9.61 -4.90 -16.78
N SER A 88 -8.64 -5.65 -16.19
CA SER A 88 -7.83 -5.16 -15.07
C SER A 88 -7.01 -3.93 -15.47
N ARG A 89 -6.40 -3.97 -16.67
CA ARG A 89 -5.69 -2.81 -17.23
C ARG A 89 -6.62 -1.61 -17.40
N ALA A 90 -7.76 -1.82 -18.06
CA ALA A 90 -8.75 -0.77 -18.29
C ALA A 90 -9.27 -0.16 -16.98
N LEU A 91 -9.43 -0.97 -15.94
CA LEU A 91 -9.81 -0.50 -14.59
C LEU A 91 -8.72 0.40 -13.99
N VAL A 92 -7.44 -0.02 -14.02
CA VAL A 92 -6.32 0.81 -13.54
C VAL A 92 -6.29 2.14 -14.27
N GLU A 93 -6.35 2.14 -15.60
CA GLU A 93 -6.35 3.36 -16.41
C GLU A 93 -7.52 4.29 -16.07
N ARG A 94 -8.73 3.75 -15.93
CA ARG A 94 -9.91 4.55 -15.54
C ARG A 94 -9.73 5.21 -14.18
N ILE A 95 -9.24 4.45 -13.18
CA ILE A 95 -8.99 5.01 -11.85
C ILE A 95 -7.93 6.11 -11.93
N LEU A 96 -6.80 5.87 -12.60
CA LEU A 96 -5.73 6.85 -12.74
C LEU A 96 -6.15 8.10 -13.50
N ARG A 97 -7.09 8.01 -14.44
CA ARG A 97 -7.64 9.20 -15.13
C ARG A 97 -8.61 10.00 -14.24
N ALA A 98 -9.41 9.31 -13.44
CA ALA A 98 -10.40 9.94 -12.55
C ALA A 98 -9.79 10.47 -11.24
N TRP A 99 -8.78 9.79 -10.70
CA TRP A 99 -8.11 10.14 -9.44
C TRP A 99 -6.80 10.89 -9.70
N ARG A 100 -6.59 12.03 -9.07
CA ARG A 100 -5.37 12.86 -9.21
C ARG A 100 -4.56 12.97 -7.93
N GLY A 101 -5.07 12.43 -6.81
CA GLY A 101 -4.36 12.42 -5.54
C GLY A 101 -3.29 11.32 -5.45
N PRO A 102 -2.73 11.14 -4.25
CA PRO A 102 -1.68 10.15 -3.97
C PRO A 102 -2.09 8.73 -4.36
N VAL A 103 -1.19 7.99 -5.05
CA VAL A 103 -1.48 6.63 -5.52
C VAL A 103 -0.30 5.69 -5.34
N LEU A 104 -0.60 4.48 -4.89
CA LEU A 104 0.35 3.36 -4.87
C LEU A 104 -0.09 2.28 -5.84
N LEU A 105 0.84 1.82 -6.69
CA LEU A 105 0.64 0.66 -7.57
C LEU A 105 1.56 -0.48 -7.15
N ASP A 106 0.98 -1.66 -6.98
CA ASP A 106 1.72 -2.89 -6.65
C ASP A 106 1.20 -4.09 -7.45
N ALA A 107 1.98 -5.14 -7.49
CA ALA A 107 1.59 -6.45 -8.01
C ALA A 107 0.96 -6.38 -9.42
N ASP A 108 -0.31 -6.78 -9.55
CA ASP A 108 -0.94 -6.89 -10.87
C ASP A 108 -1.19 -5.53 -11.54
N ALA A 109 -1.32 -4.45 -10.77
CA ALA A 109 -1.38 -3.10 -11.35
C ALA A 109 -0.08 -2.68 -12.06
N LEU A 110 1.07 -3.26 -11.68
CA LEU A 110 2.32 -3.10 -12.41
C LEU A 110 2.42 -4.08 -13.59
N ASN A 111 2.00 -5.32 -13.36
CA ASN A 111 2.08 -6.38 -14.37
C ASN A 111 1.25 -6.08 -15.63
N VAL A 112 0.12 -5.38 -15.52
CA VAL A 112 -0.70 -5.01 -16.70
C VAL A 112 -0.03 -3.93 -17.58
N PHE A 113 1.02 -3.28 -17.09
CA PHE A 113 1.88 -2.34 -17.84
C PHE A 113 3.24 -2.93 -18.23
N ALA A 114 3.39 -4.26 -18.26
CA ALA A 114 4.64 -4.89 -18.71
C ALA A 114 5.07 -4.35 -20.08
N GLY A 115 6.31 -3.84 -20.18
CA GLY A 115 6.85 -3.20 -21.38
C GLY A 115 6.26 -1.83 -21.73
N ALA A 116 5.39 -1.26 -20.89
CA ALA A 116 4.68 -0.01 -21.14
C ALA A 116 4.95 1.05 -20.04
N ALA A 117 6.18 1.12 -19.54
CA ALA A 117 6.56 2.03 -18.45
C ALA A 117 6.25 3.51 -18.77
N SER A 118 6.48 3.95 -20.01
CA SER A 118 6.20 5.33 -20.42
C SER A 118 4.69 5.64 -20.45
N GLU A 119 3.85 4.67 -20.83
CA GLU A 119 2.39 4.83 -20.79
C GLU A 119 1.91 4.97 -19.34
N LEU A 120 2.44 4.14 -18.43
CA LEU A 120 2.19 4.27 -17.00
C LEU A 120 2.63 5.64 -16.50
N GLY A 121 3.82 6.11 -16.91
CA GLY A 121 4.35 7.41 -16.55
C GLY A 121 3.47 8.57 -16.97
N ALA A 122 2.86 8.52 -18.15
CA ALA A 122 1.90 9.52 -18.60
C ALA A 122 0.64 9.56 -17.71
N LEU A 123 0.18 8.40 -17.23
CA LEU A 123 -0.95 8.31 -16.31
C LEU A 123 -0.62 8.79 -14.90
N LEU A 124 0.64 8.67 -14.45
CA LEU A 124 1.07 9.04 -13.10
C LEU A 124 1.59 10.48 -12.99
N ALA A 125 1.79 11.17 -14.09
CA ALA A 125 2.33 12.52 -14.10
C ALA A 125 1.50 13.50 -13.24
N GLY A 126 2.21 14.37 -12.51
CA GLY A 126 1.62 15.47 -11.72
C GLY A 126 0.94 15.05 -10.42
N ARG A 127 1.26 13.87 -9.88
CA ARG A 127 0.74 13.41 -8.57
C ARG A 127 1.84 12.77 -7.72
N SER A 128 1.61 12.67 -6.43
CA SER A 128 2.42 11.84 -5.52
C SER A 128 2.15 10.36 -5.82
N ALA A 129 3.11 9.66 -6.41
CA ALA A 129 2.95 8.28 -6.85
C ALA A 129 4.10 7.40 -6.36
N LEU A 130 3.76 6.20 -5.88
CA LEU A 130 4.68 5.17 -5.44
C LEU A 130 4.39 3.86 -6.18
N ILE A 131 5.41 3.24 -6.75
CA ILE A 131 5.32 1.87 -7.25
C ILE A 131 6.21 0.95 -6.42
N THR A 132 5.76 -0.29 -6.19
CA THR A 132 6.45 -1.23 -5.29
C THR A 132 6.81 -2.55 -5.97
N PRO A 133 7.57 -2.56 -7.09
CA PRO A 133 7.90 -3.77 -7.80
C PRO A 133 8.87 -4.66 -7.01
N HIS A 134 8.68 -5.98 -7.07
CA HIS A 134 9.77 -6.92 -6.85
C HIS A 134 10.64 -7.04 -8.12
N VAL A 135 11.80 -7.69 -8.04
CA VAL A 135 12.79 -7.76 -9.13
C VAL A 135 12.16 -8.17 -10.48
N ALA A 136 11.29 -9.19 -10.48
CA ALA A 136 10.66 -9.66 -11.72
C ALA A 136 9.56 -8.72 -12.25
N GLU A 137 8.84 -7.99 -11.38
CA GLU A 137 7.89 -6.94 -11.79
C GLU A 137 8.64 -5.75 -12.39
N PHE A 138 9.73 -5.35 -11.73
CA PHE A 138 10.61 -4.31 -12.24
C PHE A 138 11.13 -4.67 -13.64
N GLY A 139 11.68 -5.88 -13.80
CA GLY A 139 12.21 -6.35 -15.07
C GLY A 139 11.15 -6.35 -16.17
N ARG A 140 9.92 -6.83 -15.89
CA ARG A 140 8.82 -6.79 -16.86
C ARG A 140 8.42 -5.37 -17.25
N LEU A 141 8.36 -4.46 -16.29
CA LEU A 141 7.99 -3.06 -16.55
C LEU A 141 9.07 -2.32 -17.33
N ALA A 142 10.34 -2.53 -16.99
CA ALA A 142 11.50 -1.84 -17.59
C ALA A 142 12.08 -2.54 -18.83
N GLY A 143 11.59 -3.74 -19.20
CA GLY A 143 12.16 -4.52 -20.30
C GLY A 143 13.54 -5.10 -20.00
N MET A 144 13.84 -5.44 -18.73
CA MET A 144 15.14 -5.92 -18.25
C MET A 144 15.05 -7.36 -17.73
N SER A 145 16.14 -8.11 -17.82
CA SER A 145 16.25 -9.42 -17.18
C SER A 145 16.36 -9.29 -15.65
N ILE A 146 15.99 -10.35 -14.93
CA ILE A 146 16.13 -10.42 -13.47
C ILE A 146 17.59 -10.19 -13.04
N ALA A 147 18.55 -10.81 -13.76
CA ALA A 147 19.98 -10.68 -13.48
C ALA A 147 20.49 -9.25 -13.62
N GLU A 148 20.02 -8.52 -14.65
CA GLU A 148 20.36 -7.09 -14.83
C GLU A 148 19.79 -6.23 -13.71
N VAL A 149 18.52 -6.48 -13.31
CA VAL A 149 17.90 -5.77 -12.20
C VAL A 149 18.66 -6.01 -10.89
N GLU A 150 19.04 -7.24 -10.60
CA GLU A 150 19.78 -7.60 -9.38
C GLU A 150 21.20 -6.99 -9.35
N SER A 151 21.93 -7.08 -10.46
CA SER A 151 23.32 -6.57 -10.55
C SER A 151 23.38 -5.03 -10.43
N ARG A 152 22.32 -4.32 -10.79
CA ARG A 152 22.27 -2.85 -10.82
C ARG A 152 21.23 -2.25 -9.86
N ARG A 153 20.77 -3.02 -8.89
CA ARG A 153 19.61 -2.65 -8.05
C ARG A 153 19.74 -1.31 -7.33
N PHE A 154 20.96 -0.88 -7.01
CA PHE A 154 21.20 0.40 -6.33
C PHE A 154 21.12 1.61 -7.26
N GLU A 155 21.08 1.41 -8.57
CA GLU A 155 21.19 2.48 -9.57
C GLU A 155 19.94 2.62 -10.44
N ILE A 156 19.39 1.49 -10.88
CA ILE A 156 18.35 1.46 -11.93
C ILE A 156 17.01 2.05 -11.51
N GLY A 157 16.72 2.07 -10.18
CA GLY A 157 15.47 2.59 -9.67
C GLY A 157 15.20 4.04 -10.05
N ALA A 158 16.21 4.89 -10.04
CA ALA A 158 16.09 6.30 -10.40
C ALA A 158 15.77 6.53 -11.90
N ALA A 159 16.28 5.66 -12.79
CA ALA A 159 15.93 5.73 -14.21
C ALA A 159 14.45 5.35 -14.43
N LEU A 160 14.01 4.27 -13.82
CA LEU A 160 12.60 3.87 -13.88
C LEU A 160 11.69 4.93 -13.25
N ALA A 161 12.08 5.50 -12.09
CA ALA A 161 11.31 6.53 -11.40
C ALA A 161 11.01 7.74 -12.31
N ARG A 162 12.01 8.21 -13.06
CA ARG A 162 11.82 9.28 -14.06
C ARG A 162 10.90 8.84 -15.20
N THR A 163 11.03 7.60 -15.69
CA THR A 163 10.18 7.10 -16.78
C THR A 163 8.72 6.99 -16.37
N VAL A 164 8.47 6.49 -15.16
CA VAL A 164 7.10 6.29 -14.66
C VAL A 164 6.53 7.49 -13.88
N ASN A 165 7.28 8.57 -13.72
CA ASN A 165 6.88 9.74 -12.90
C ASN A 165 6.39 9.34 -11.49
N ALA A 166 7.08 8.41 -10.84
CA ALA A 166 6.73 7.89 -9.51
C ALA A 166 7.98 7.50 -8.73
N ALA A 167 7.92 7.54 -7.41
CA ALA A 167 8.92 6.88 -6.59
C ALA A 167 8.85 5.35 -6.80
N VAL A 168 10.02 4.72 -6.82
CA VAL A 168 10.15 3.27 -7.03
C VAL A 168 10.73 2.63 -5.78
N LEU A 169 9.96 1.77 -5.13
CA LEU A 169 10.41 0.89 -4.07
C LEU A 169 10.71 -0.48 -4.67
N LEU A 170 11.98 -0.74 -5.01
CA LEU A 170 12.43 -2.05 -5.49
C LEU A 170 12.58 -3.01 -4.31
N LYS A 171 11.60 -3.91 -4.16
CA LYS A 171 11.58 -4.93 -3.11
C LYS A 171 12.77 -5.88 -3.21
N GLY A 172 13.36 -6.21 -2.06
CA GLY A 172 14.48 -7.18 -1.98
C GLY A 172 15.32 -6.99 -0.73
N VAL A 173 16.52 -7.57 -0.75
CA VAL A 173 17.48 -7.46 0.36
C VAL A 173 18.79 -6.89 -0.19
N PRO A 174 19.09 -5.62 0.14
CA PRO A 174 18.21 -4.63 0.77
C PRO A 174 17.11 -4.13 -0.16
N THR A 175 16.07 -3.50 0.40
CA THR A 175 15.08 -2.74 -0.36
C THR A 175 15.65 -1.38 -0.72
N VAL A 176 15.48 -0.94 -1.97
CA VAL A 176 15.96 0.35 -2.46
C VAL A 176 14.77 1.21 -2.89
N ILE A 177 14.71 2.43 -2.39
CA ILE A 177 13.71 3.42 -2.76
C ILE A 177 14.40 4.51 -3.60
N SER A 178 13.82 4.85 -4.75
CA SER A 178 14.38 5.85 -5.66
C SER A 178 13.33 6.89 -6.02
N GLY A 179 13.64 8.16 -5.85
CA GLY A 179 12.82 9.29 -6.28
C GLY A 179 13.06 9.71 -7.74
N VAL A 180 12.15 10.49 -8.28
CA VAL A 180 12.26 11.07 -9.64
C VAL A 180 13.42 12.03 -9.77
N ASP A 181 13.80 12.71 -8.69
CA ASP A 181 14.91 13.65 -8.62
C ASP A 181 16.27 12.97 -8.43
N GLY A 182 16.30 11.64 -8.38
CA GLY A 182 17.52 10.85 -8.22
C GLY A 182 17.87 10.55 -6.76
N GLU A 183 17.09 10.97 -5.79
CA GLU A 183 17.23 10.55 -4.39
C GLU A 183 17.15 9.02 -4.29
N ARG A 184 18.01 8.45 -3.44
CA ARG A 184 18.01 7.00 -3.19
C ARG A 184 18.18 6.72 -1.71
N LEU A 185 17.25 5.93 -1.17
CA LEU A 185 17.27 5.46 0.19
C LEU A 185 17.33 3.93 0.21
N VAL A 186 17.95 3.38 1.24
CA VAL A 186 18.12 1.93 1.40
C VAL A 186 17.59 1.51 2.76
N SER A 187 16.70 0.52 2.76
CA SER A 187 16.27 -0.15 3.98
C SER A 187 16.87 -1.55 4.05
N ALA A 188 17.68 -1.79 5.09
CA ALA A 188 18.28 -3.09 5.38
C ALA A 188 17.53 -3.87 6.47
N THR A 189 16.37 -3.38 6.94
CA THR A 189 15.53 -4.07 7.93
C THR A 189 14.83 -5.27 7.33
N GLY A 190 14.49 -6.22 8.16
CA GLY A 190 13.76 -7.41 7.78
C GLY A 190 14.58 -8.69 7.84
N ASN A 191 13.92 -9.81 7.59
CA ASN A 191 14.50 -11.13 7.58
C ASN A 191 13.73 -12.05 6.62
N PRO A 192 14.20 -13.30 6.37
CA PRO A 192 13.59 -14.19 5.39
C PRO A 192 12.13 -14.59 5.65
N VAL A 193 11.52 -14.27 6.79
CA VAL A 193 10.08 -14.50 7.02
C VAL A 193 9.21 -13.72 6.03
N LEU A 194 9.75 -12.61 5.48
CA LEU A 194 9.10 -11.81 4.46
C LEU A 194 9.14 -12.44 3.05
N ALA A 195 9.91 -13.50 2.84
CA ALA A 195 9.90 -14.26 1.59
C ALA A 195 8.68 -15.21 1.50
N ALA A 196 7.53 -14.76 1.99
CA ALA A 196 6.27 -15.49 1.99
C ALA A 196 5.22 -14.76 1.13
N ALA A 197 4.36 -15.52 0.44
CA ALA A 197 3.25 -14.95 -0.32
C ALA A 197 2.35 -14.10 0.57
N GLY A 198 1.96 -12.91 0.11
CA GLY A 198 1.18 -11.94 0.86
C GLY A 198 2.00 -10.91 1.65
N SER A 199 3.32 -11.08 1.76
CA SER A 199 4.20 -10.09 2.40
C SER A 199 4.19 -8.74 1.68
N GLY A 200 4.17 -8.75 0.33
CA GLY A 200 4.01 -7.55 -0.48
C GLY A 200 2.68 -6.85 -0.22
N ASP A 201 1.60 -7.61 -0.02
CA ASP A 201 0.28 -7.02 0.28
C ASP A 201 0.29 -6.28 1.63
N LEU A 202 0.99 -6.82 2.65
CA LEU A 202 1.19 -6.09 3.91
C LEU A 202 1.94 -4.77 3.66
N LEU A 203 3.04 -4.82 2.89
CA LEU A 203 3.81 -3.63 2.52
C LEU A 203 2.95 -2.59 1.80
N SER A 204 2.10 -3.01 0.87
CA SER A 204 1.18 -2.11 0.14
C SER A 204 0.21 -1.39 1.09
N GLY A 205 -0.29 -2.06 2.12
CA GLY A 205 -1.13 -1.45 3.14
C GLY A 205 -0.39 -0.44 4.00
N ILE A 206 0.84 -0.76 4.43
CA ILE A 206 1.70 0.15 5.19
C ILE A 206 2.03 1.39 4.35
N ALA A 207 2.54 1.16 3.14
CA ALA A 207 2.98 2.23 2.25
C ALA A 207 1.82 3.13 1.79
N GLY A 208 0.66 2.56 1.49
CA GLY A 208 -0.55 3.32 1.17
C GLY A 208 -1.01 4.21 2.32
N THR A 209 -0.91 3.73 3.56
CA THR A 209 -1.21 4.53 4.77
C THR A 209 -0.27 5.71 4.91
N LEU A 210 1.04 5.45 4.79
CA LEU A 210 2.05 6.50 4.94
C LEU A 210 1.99 7.50 3.77
N LEU A 211 1.69 7.04 2.57
CA LEU A 211 1.48 7.92 1.42
C LEU A 211 0.28 8.87 1.64
N ALA A 212 -0.82 8.37 2.21
CA ALA A 212 -1.96 9.20 2.57
C ALA A 212 -1.66 10.24 3.65
N GLN A 213 -0.72 9.95 4.56
CA GLN A 213 -0.39 10.79 5.71
C GLN A 213 0.72 11.80 5.43
N LEU A 214 1.73 11.43 4.62
CA LEU A 214 2.93 12.23 4.36
C LEU A 214 2.85 13.03 3.07
N ASP A 215 2.08 12.56 2.09
CA ASP A 215 2.01 13.09 0.72
C ASP A 215 3.39 13.21 0.01
N ASP A 216 4.34 12.41 0.49
CA ASP A 216 5.70 12.26 -0.04
C ASP A 216 5.93 10.78 -0.33
N ALA A 217 6.04 10.45 -1.61
CA ALA A 217 6.13 9.07 -2.06
C ALA A 217 7.47 8.40 -1.68
N VAL A 218 8.57 9.15 -1.64
CA VAL A 218 9.89 8.61 -1.26
C VAL A 218 9.93 8.34 0.23
N ALA A 219 9.54 9.31 1.05
CA ALA A 219 9.46 9.15 2.49
C ALA A 219 8.47 8.04 2.89
N ALA A 220 7.29 8.00 2.26
CA ALA A 220 6.30 6.94 2.50
C ALA A 220 6.86 5.55 2.17
N GLY A 221 7.54 5.40 1.03
CA GLY A 221 8.19 4.16 0.63
C GLY A 221 9.30 3.74 1.59
N ALA A 222 10.17 4.66 1.99
CA ALA A 222 11.28 4.39 2.90
C ALA A 222 10.80 3.98 4.30
N CYS A 223 9.87 4.73 4.87
CA CYS A 223 9.28 4.42 6.17
C CYS A 223 8.49 3.10 6.13
N ALA A 224 7.79 2.81 5.02
CA ALA A 224 7.07 1.55 4.86
C ALA A 224 8.01 0.34 4.78
N ALA A 225 9.09 0.45 4.01
CA ALA A 225 10.09 -0.62 3.92
C ALA A 225 10.72 -0.90 5.28
N TRP A 226 11.08 0.17 6.01
CA TRP A 226 11.62 0.05 7.36
C TRP A 226 10.60 -0.61 8.32
N ALA A 227 9.37 -0.12 8.37
CA ALA A 227 8.35 -0.62 9.27
C ALA A 227 7.99 -2.09 9.00
N HIS A 228 7.88 -2.46 7.72
CA HIS A 228 7.62 -3.83 7.29
C HIS A 228 8.76 -4.78 7.72
N GLY A 229 10.01 -4.36 7.49
CA GLY A 229 11.18 -5.11 7.92
C GLY A 229 11.26 -5.24 9.43
N ARG A 230 11.06 -4.13 10.16
CA ARG A 230 11.08 -4.12 11.63
C ARG A 230 9.99 -5.00 12.24
N ALA A 231 8.80 -5.02 11.66
CA ALA A 231 7.73 -5.92 12.10
C ALA A 231 8.13 -7.41 11.94
N ALA A 232 8.85 -7.75 10.87
CA ALA A 232 9.36 -9.11 10.68
C ALA A 232 10.42 -9.49 11.71
N GLU A 233 11.33 -8.57 12.06
CA GLU A 233 12.32 -8.76 13.11
C GLU A 233 11.65 -9.00 14.47
N LEU A 234 10.70 -8.13 14.85
CA LEU A 234 9.93 -8.28 16.09
C LEU A 234 9.12 -9.60 16.11
N ALA A 235 8.54 -9.98 14.98
CA ALA A 235 7.80 -11.24 14.88
C ALA A 235 8.65 -12.47 15.12
N THR A 236 9.97 -12.39 14.90
CA THR A 236 10.92 -13.49 15.06
C THR A 236 11.76 -13.39 16.34
N GLN A 237 11.68 -12.30 17.06
CA GLN A 237 12.47 -12.08 18.27
C GLN A 237 12.30 -13.23 19.29
N GLY A 238 13.40 -13.69 19.84
CA GLY A 238 13.44 -14.79 20.81
C GLY A 238 13.13 -16.18 20.23
N ARG A 239 13.12 -16.35 18.90
CA ARG A 239 12.89 -17.61 18.23
C ARG A 239 14.19 -18.23 17.73
N ALA A 240 14.36 -19.54 17.94
CA ALA A 240 15.51 -20.29 17.40
C ALA A 240 15.42 -20.50 15.87
N THR A 241 14.22 -20.37 15.29
CA THR A 241 13.98 -20.58 13.85
C THR A 241 12.84 -19.69 13.37
N ILE A 242 12.91 -19.32 12.08
CA ILE A 242 11.80 -18.63 11.39
C ILE A 242 10.75 -19.58 10.82
N ARG A 243 11.01 -20.90 10.82
CA ARG A 243 10.03 -21.88 10.33
C ARG A 243 8.77 -21.86 11.19
N GLY A 244 7.60 -21.87 10.55
CA GLY A 244 6.30 -21.78 11.24
C GLY A 244 5.89 -20.37 11.68
N ILE A 245 6.71 -19.34 11.43
CA ILE A 245 6.32 -17.94 11.60
C ILE A 245 5.43 -17.57 10.42
N THR A 246 4.19 -17.15 10.71
CA THR A 246 3.23 -16.76 9.68
C THR A 246 3.18 -15.24 9.50
N LEU A 247 2.73 -14.78 8.34
CA LEU A 247 2.50 -13.34 8.10
C LEU A 247 1.52 -12.71 9.09
N LYS A 248 0.59 -13.48 9.66
CA LYS A 248 -0.30 -13.00 10.73
C LYS A 248 0.47 -12.53 11.96
N ARG A 249 1.64 -13.15 12.25
CA ARG A 249 2.49 -12.71 13.34
C ARG A 249 3.24 -11.41 12.98
N VAL A 250 3.72 -11.30 11.74
CA VAL A 250 4.32 -10.05 11.22
C VAL A 250 3.29 -8.91 11.24
N GLU A 251 2.09 -9.16 10.74
CA GLU A 251 0.96 -8.22 10.79
C GLU A 251 0.69 -7.72 12.23
N ARG A 252 0.67 -8.62 13.21
CA ARG A 252 0.46 -8.23 14.62
C ARG A 252 1.59 -7.38 15.18
N ALA A 253 2.82 -7.69 14.82
CA ALA A 253 3.99 -6.96 15.28
C ALA A 253 4.06 -5.52 14.72
N LEU A 254 3.31 -5.19 13.67
CA LEU A 254 3.20 -3.81 13.17
C LEU A 254 2.74 -2.83 14.24
N SER A 255 1.94 -3.25 15.21
CA SER A 255 1.49 -2.37 16.29
C SER A 255 2.63 -1.90 17.20
N ASP A 256 3.74 -2.63 17.23
CA ASP A 256 4.88 -2.38 18.11
C ASP A 256 6.06 -1.68 17.38
N VAL A 257 5.87 -1.40 16.10
CA VAL A 257 6.90 -0.74 15.27
C VAL A 257 6.93 0.78 15.47
N TRP A 258 5.77 1.37 15.71
CA TRP A 258 5.60 2.82 15.69
C TRP A 258 6.13 3.47 16.97
N PRO A 259 7.14 4.36 16.88
CA PRO A 259 7.62 5.08 18.06
C PRO A 259 6.56 6.09 18.50
N GLY A 260 6.37 6.21 19.78
CA GLY A 260 5.50 7.22 20.38
C GLY A 260 5.21 6.92 21.85
N ALA A 261 5.21 7.95 22.70
CA ALA A 261 4.63 7.85 24.02
C ALA A 261 3.10 7.86 23.88
N ALA A 262 2.42 7.05 24.67
CA ALA A 262 0.98 7.17 24.81
C ALA A 262 0.66 8.60 25.29
N ILE A 263 -0.17 9.33 24.55
CA ILE A 263 -0.65 10.65 24.98
C ILE A 263 -1.64 10.40 26.12
N THR A 264 -1.22 10.69 27.35
CA THR A 264 -2.14 10.71 28.49
C THR A 264 -2.76 12.10 28.54
N PRO A 265 -4.10 12.23 28.49
CA PRO A 265 -4.74 13.53 28.65
C PRO A 265 -4.36 14.18 29.99
N GLU A 266 -4.04 15.47 29.97
CA GLU A 266 -3.75 16.26 31.19
C GLU A 266 -5.03 16.63 31.96
N TYR A 267 -6.19 16.37 31.41
CA TYR A 267 -7.50 16.64 32.02
C TYR A 267 -8.27 15.34 32.21
N PRO A 268 -9.24 15.30 33.13
CA PRO A 268 -10.03 14.10 33.35
C PRO A 268 -10.76 13.66 32.10
N VAL A 269 -10.67 12.36 31.79
CA VAL A 269 -11.33 11.75 30.62
C VAL A 269 -12.84 11.71 30.78
N LEU A 270 -13.31 11.78 32.04
CA LEU A 270 -14.72 11.90 32.40
C LEU A 270 -14.91 13.15 33.25
N ALA A 271 -15.79 14.04 32.81
CA ALA A 271 -16.14 15.26 33.51
C ALA A 271 -17.65 15.48 33.46
N GLU A 272 -18.19 16.00 34.55
CA GLU A 272 -19.59 16.43 34.58
C GLU A 272 -19.74 17.76 33.85
N LEU A 273 -20.65 17.84 32.89
CA LEU A 273 -20.96 19.06 32.19
C LEU A 273 -21.94 19.91 33.05
N PRO A 274 -21.78 21.23 33.05
CA PRO A 274 -22.75 22.10 33.72
C PRO A 274 -24.16 21.93 33.10
N ALA A 275 -25.17 22.01 33.96
CA ALA A 275 -26.55 21.95 33.50
C ALA A 275 -26.84 23.00 32.41
N VAL A 276 -27.53 22.58 31.35
CA VAL A 276 -27.99 23.51 30.32
C VAL A 276 -29.03 24.44 30.97
N ARG A 277 -28.70 25.73 31.06
CA ARG A 277 -29.69 26.73 31.48
C ARG A 277 -30.54 27.07 30.25
N ASP A 278 -31.82 26.78 30.33
CA ASP A 278 -32.78 27.28 29.33
C ASP A 278 -32.66 28.80 29.30
N ARG A 279 -32.35 29.33 28.14
CA ARG A 279 -32.45 30.79 27.94
C ARG A 279 -33.94 31.12 27.94
N ALA A 280 -34.41 31.80 29.00
CA ALA A 280 -35.72 32.41 29.06
C ALA A 280 -35.90 33.53 28.00
#